data_a2192299acbe90d8c13293eb0b2fdb96
#
_entry.id   a2192299acbe90d8c13293eb0b2fdb96
#
_cell.length_a   1.000
_cell.length_b   1.000
_cell.length_c   1.000
_cell.angle_alpha   90.00
_cell.angle_beta   90.00
_cell.angle_gamma   90.00
#
_symmetry.space_group_name_H-M   'P 1'
#
loop_
_entity.id
_entity.type
_entity.pdbx_description
1 polymer ?
#
loop_
_entity_poly.entity_id
_entity_poly.type
_entity_poly.pdbx_seq_one_letter_code
_entity_poly.pdbx_strand_id
1 'polypeptide(L)'
;MSIKLLLTGGTIDKHYNESNGELHFVSTHIPEILSLGRNRSDCELQELMLKDSLAMTDADRQQILAACQTASQNQIVITHGTDTMVETAHRLGNSSLDKTIVLVGAMVPYVFKHTDAVFNLGFALAAVQTLPTGVYVTMNGSVFDWDKVKKNKKLGVFETH
;
A
#
# COMPACT_ATOMS: atom_id res chain seq x y z
N MET A 1 10.88 -9.11 14.81
CA MET A 1 11.21 -8.64 13.44
C MET A 1 10.48 -7.34 13.20
N SER A 2 11.18 -6.33 12.69
CA SER A 2 10.58 -5.03 12.36
C SER A 2 10.04 -5.06 10.93
N ILE A 3 8.86 -4.47 10.73
CA ILE A 3 8.21 -4.31 9.42
C ILE A 3 8.46 -2.88 8.95
N LYS A 4 8.96 -2.72 7.72
CA LYS A 4 9.06 -1.40 7.09
C LYS A 4 7.75 -1.03 6.43
N LEU A 5 7.16 0.10 6.77
CA LEU A 5 6.02 0.67 6.06
C LEU A 5 6.49 1.84 5.21
N LEU A 6 6.45 1.67 3.89
CA LEU A 6 6.71 2.72 2.92
C LEU A 6 5.39 3.37 2.51
N LEU A 7 5.25 4.65 2.76
CA LEU A 7 3.99 5.37 2.54
C LEU A 7 4.10 6.19 1.26
N THR A 8 3.21 5.92 0.30
CA THR A 8 3.23 6.61 -0.99
C THR A 8 1.93 7.36 -1.30
N GLY A 9 0.99 7.38 -0.36
CA GLY A 9 -0.29 8.05 -0.53
C GLY A 9 -1.38 7.12 -1.05
N GLY A 10 -2.08 7.55 -2.09
CA GLY A 10 -3.27 6.88 -2.58
C GLY A 10 -4.52 7.24 -1.79
N THR A 11 -5.64 6.66 -2.17
CA THR A 11 -6.95 6.96 -1.58
C THR A 11 -6.99 6.79 -0.07
N ILE A 12 -6.24 5.82 0.47
CA ILE A 12 -6.18 5.56 1.91
C ILE A 12 -5.81 6.80 2.74
N ASP A 13 -4.94 7.65 2.19
CA ASP A 13 -4.39 8.83 2.88
C ASP A 13 -5.08 10.15 2.51
N LYS A 14 -6.12 10.12 1.67
CA LYS A 14 -6.84 11.34 1.28
C LYS A 14 -7.67 11.90 2.43
N HIS A 15 -7.60 13.21 2.58
CA HIS A 15 -8.43 14.01 3.47
C HIS A 15 -9.58 14.63 2.68
N TYR A 16 -10.69 14.91 3.35
CA TYR A 16 -11.82 15.63 2.80
C TYR A 16 -11.71 17.13 3.14
N ASN A 17 -11.73 17.98 2.10
CA ASN A 17 -11.78 19.42 2.27
C ASN A 17 -13.23 19.87 2.30
N GLU A 18 -13.71 20.22 3.49
CA GLU A 18 -15.10 20.65 3.70
C GLU A 18 -15.44 22.01 3.03
N SER A 19 -14.40 22.81 2.70
CA SER A 19 -14.62 24.13 2.08
C SER A 19 -14.99 24.03 0.60
N ASN A 20 -14.49 23.01 -0.11
CA ASN A 20 -14.71 22.85 -1.56
C ASN A 20 -15.20 21.45 -1.97
N GLY A 21 -15.31 20.52 -1.01
CA GLY A 21 -15.77 19.15 -1.26
C GLY A 21 -14.75 18.22 -1.94
N GLU A 22 -13.51 18.68 -2.08
CA GLU A 22 -12.47 17.89 -2.75
C GLU A 22 -11.69 16.99 -1.80
N LEU A 23 -11.13 15.90 -2.35
CA LEU A 23 -10.16 15.06 -1.66
C LEU A 23 -8.76 15.56 -1.95
N HIS A 24 -7.92 15.65 -0.93
CA HIS A 24 -6.55 16.14 -1.04
C HIS A 24 -5.63 15.42 -0.04
N PHE A 25 -4.31 15.60 -0.19
CA PHE A 25 -3.33 15.08 0.75
C PHE A 25 -2.89 16.17 1.73
N VAL A 26 -2.77 15.80 3.01
CA VAL A 26 -2.20 16.64 4.08
C VAL A 26 -1.10 15.86 4.79
N SER A 27 -1.44 14.70 5.32
CA SER A 27 -0.56 13.80 6.05
C SER A 27 -1.08 12.37 5.91
N THR A 28 -0.25 11.39 6.24
CA THR A 28 -0.68 10.00 6.25
C THR A 28 -1.59 9.69 7.45
N HIS A 29 -2.57 8.83 7.25
CA HIS A 29 -3.43 8.28 8.30
C HIS A 29 -2.90 6.98 8.91
N ILE A 30 -1.81 6.44 8.41
CA ILE A 30 -1.32 5.11 8.82
C ILE A 30 -1.04 5.03 10.33
N PRO A 31 -0.40 6.03 10.98
CA PRO A 31 -0.22 5.98 12.44
C PRO A 31 -1.54 5.84 13.21
N GLU A 32 -2.58 6.56 12.79
CA GLU A 32 -3.91 6.50 13.41
C GLU A 32 -4.56 5.13 13.20
N ILE A 33 -4.48 4.56 11.99
CA ILE A 33 -5.01 3.23 11.69
C ILE A 33 -4.32 2.16 12.53
N LEU A 34 -2.99 2.22 12.67
CA LEU A 34 -2.22 1.30 13.51
C LEU A 34 -2.63 1.41 14.99
N SER A 35 -2.83 2.64 15.47
CA SER A 35 -3.29 2.89 16.83
C SER A 35 -4.70 2.38 17.08
N LEU A 36 -5.63 2.63 16.14
CA LEU A 36 -7.01 2.15 16.18
C LEU A 36 -7.06 0.61 16.21
N GLY A 37 -6.23 -0.03 15.39
CA GLY A 37 -6.07 -1.49 15.33
C GLY A 37 -5.31 -2.07 16.52
N ARG A 38 -4.86 -1.24 17.49
CA ARG A 38 -4.06 -1.66 18.65
C ARG A 38 -2.82 -2.46 18.22
N ASN A 39 -2.20 -2.05 17.12
CA ASN A 39 -1.04 -2.75 16.55
C ASN A 39 0.09 -2.89 17.58
N ARG A 40 0.64 -4.11 17.68
CA ARG A 40 1.77 -4.44 18.54
C ARG A 40 3.00 -4.89 17.74
N SER A 41 2.87 -4.97 16.42
CA SER A 41 4.02 -5.26 15.56
C SER A 41 4.98 -4.07 15.59
N ASP A 42 6.28 -4.36 15.56
CA ASP A 42 7.31 -3.33 15.43
C ASP A 42 7.29 -2.81 13.98
N CYS A 43 6.79 -1.60 13.80
CA CYS A 43 6.61 -0.97 12.49
C CYS A 43 7.44 0.30 12.39
N GLU A 44 8.33 0.36 11.42
CA GLU A 44 9.10 1.57 11.05
C GLU A 44 8.45 2.23 9.84
N LEU A 45 7.92 3.44 10.03
CA LEU A 45 7.23 4.20 8.98
C LEU A 45 8.21 5.13 8.26
N GLN A 46 8.10 5.15 6.93
CA GLN A 46 8.82 6.11 6.08
C GLN A 46 7.88 6.64 5.02
N GLU A 47 7.58 7.92 5.10
CA GLU A 47 6.84 8.61 4.04
C GLU A 47 7.80 8.92 2.89
N LEU A 48 7.51 8.36 1.71
CA LEU A 48 8.24 8.64 0.48
C LEU A 48 7.57 9.75 -0.30
N MET A 49 6.26 9.73 -0.36
CA MET A 49 5.41 10.71 -1.06
C MET A 49 3.96 10.56 -0.63
N LEU A 50 3.16 11.56 -0.91
CA LEU A 50 1.70 11.51 -0.80
C LEU A 50 1.10 11.87 -2.16
N LYS A 51 0.91 10.86 -3.02
CA LYS A 51 0.43 11.05 -4.39
C LYS A 51 -0.77 10.16 -4.72
N ASP A 52 -1.61 10.64 -5.61
CA ASP A 52 -2.53 9.78 -6.36
C ASP A 52 -1.70 8.91 -7.32
N SER A 53 -2.03 7.62 -7.41
CA SER A 53 -1.24 6.71 -8.25
C SER A 53 -1.33 7.02 -9.74
N LEU A 54 -2.38 7.69 -10.20
CA LEU A 54 -2.48 8.20 -11.57
C LEU A 54 -1.47 9.32 -11.87
N ALA A 55 -1.01 10.03 -10.84
CA ALA A 55 0.04 11.05 -10.95
C ALA A 55 1.46 10.49 -10.74
N MET A 56 1.59 9.21 -10.47
CA MET A 56 2.87 8.56 -10.19
C MET A 56 3.67 8.36 -11.49
N THR A 57 4.94 8.76 -11.43
CA THR A 57 5.87 8.65 -12.56
C THR A 57 6.80 7.44 -12.41
N ASP A 58 7.57 7.14 -13.45
CA ASP A 58 8.62 6.11 -13.36
C ASP A 58 9.72 6.47 -12.35
N ALA A 59 10.01 7.76 -12.18
CA ALA A 59 10.94 8.23 -11.16
C ALA A 59 10.40 7.97 -9.74
N ASP A 60 9.11 8.14 -9.50
CA ASP A 60 8.47 7.80 -8.23
C ASP A 60 8.57 6.30 -7.94
N ARG A 61 8.29 5.45 -8.94
CA ARG A 61 8.43 3.99 -8.80
C ARG A 61 9.89 3.56 -8.60
N GLN A 62 10.83 4.27 -9.20
CA GLN A 62 12.26 4.06 -8.94
C GLN A 62 12.64 4.42 -7.50
N GLN A 63 12.07 5.48 -6.94
CA GLN A 63 12.26 5.86 -5.54
C GLN A 63 11.72 4.78 -4.59
N ILE A 64 10.54 4.21 -4.90
CA ILE A 64 9.97 3.09 -4.14
C ILE A 64 10.91 1.87 -4.19
N LEU A 65 11.39 1.51 -5.37
CA LEU A 65 12.32 0.40 -5.54
C LEU A 65 13.61 0.61 -4.74
N ALA A 66 14.21 1.81 -4.84
CA ALA A 66 15.43 2.15 -4.08
C ALA A 66 15.20 2.06 -2.57
N ALA A 67 14.05 2.51 -2.07
CA ALA A 67 13.70 2.39 -0.66
C ALA A 67 13.58 0.92 -0.22
N CYS A 68 12.98 0.05 -1.06
CA CYS A 68 12.94 -1.39 -0.80
C CYS A 68 14.33 -2.02 -0.78
N GLN A 69 15.22 -1.61 -1.68
CA GLN A 69 16.61 -2.12 -1.76
C GLN A 69 17.42 -1.76 -0.53
N THR A 70 17.28 -0.52 -0.06
CA THR A 70 18.09 0.04 1.05
C THR A 70 17.53 -0.25 2.44
N ALA A 71 16.26 -0.66 2.55
CA ALA A 71 15.67 -1.04 3.82
C ALA A 71 16.42 -2.22 4.46
N SER A 72 16.70 -2.12 5.75
CA SER A 72 17.31 -3.22 6.52
C SER A 72 16.32 -4.35 6.81
N GLN A 73 15.02 -4.05 6.77
CA GLN A 73 13.94 -5.01 7.00
C GLN A 73 13.72 -5.90 5.78
N ASN A 74 13.44 -7.17 6.02
CA ASN A 74 13.05 -8.13 4.98
C ASN A 74 11.53 -8.16 4.72
N GLN A 75 10.75 -7.53 5.58
CA GLN A 75 9.30 -7.44 5.49
C GLN A 75 8.90 -5.98 5.25
N ILE A 76 8.30 -5.72 4.10
CA ILE A 76 7.96 -4.36 3.65
C ILE A 76 6.48 -4.32 3.26
N VAL A 77 5.74 -3.38 3.83
CA VAL A 77 4.38 -3.03 3.38
C VAL A 77 4.44 -1.66 2.70
N ILE A 78 3.82 -1.54 1.55
CA ILE A 78 3.77 -0.29 0.77
C ILE A 78 2.31 0.14 0.65
N THR A 79 1.96 1.30 1.20
CA THR A 79 0.66 1.90 0.90
C THR A 79 0.70 2.59 -0.46
N HIS A 80 -0.31 2.36 -1.29
CA HIS A 80 -0.29 2.78 -2.69
C HIS A 80 -1.70 3.05 -3.20
N GLY A 81 -1.82 3.97 -4.13
CA GLY A 81 -3.07 4.17 -4.87
C GLY A 81 -3.43 2.96 -5.71
N THR A 82 -4.71 2.62 -5.76
CA THR A 82 -5.17 1.37 -6.36
C THR A 82 -5.14 1.35 -7.89
N ASP A 83 -5.13 2.52 -8.55
CA ASP A 83 -5.21 2.60 -10.01
C ASP A 83 -3.96 2.11 -10.74
N THR A 84 -2.78 2.34 -10.19
CA THR A 84 -1.51 1.88 -10.77
C THR A 84 -0.66 1.02 -9.82
N MET A 85 -1.28 0.46 -8.80
CA MET A 85 -0.63 -0.45 -7.84
C MET A 85 0.01 -1.65 -8.55
N VAL A 86 -0.68 -2.20 -9.54
CA VAL A 86 -0.20 -3.36 -10.33
C VAL A 86 1.08 -3.03 -11.09
N GLU A 87 1.19 -1.83 -11.65
CA GLU A 87 2.40 -1.38 -12.36
C GLU A 87 3.61 -1.30 -11.42
N THR A 88 3.41 -0.78 -10.21
CA THR A 88 4.46 -0.75 -9.19
C THR A 88 4.82 -2.16 -8.72
N ALA A 89 3.83 -3.04 -8.54
CA ALA A 89 4.07 -4.44 -8.19
C ALA A 89 4.91 -5.16 -9.26
N HIS A 90 4.61 -4.95 -10.55
CA HIS A 90 5.41 -5.49 -11.67
C HIS A 90 6.86 -4.98 -11.64
N ARG A 91 7.08 -3.69 -11.38
CA ARG A 91 8.43 -3.14 -11.29
C ARG A 91 9.24 -3.78 -10.16
N LEU A 92 8.62 -3.95 -8.99
CA LEU A 92 9.27 -4.57 -7.84
C LEU A 92 9.51 -6.07 -8.06
N GLY A 93 8.52 -6.80 -8.60
CA GLY A 93 8.63 -8.23 -8.89
C GLY A 93 9.73 -8.58 -9.88
N ASN A 94 9.93 -7.73 -10.90
CA ASN A 94 11.01 -7.89 -11.88
C ASN A 94 12.41 -7.55 -11.31
N SER A 95 12.50 -7.01 -10.09
CA SER A 95 13.79 -6.56 -9.52
C SER A 95 14.48 -7.63 -8.67
N SER A 96 13.91 -8.82 -8.54
CA SER A 96 14.49 -9.98 -7.82
C SER A 96 15.00 -9.64 -6.40
N LEU A 97 14.21 -8.90 -5.63
CA LEU A 97 14.53 -8.53 -4.25
C LEU A 97 14.35 -9.73 -3.32
N ASP A 98 15.35 -10.00 -2.47
CA ASP A 98 15.26 -11.05 -1.43
C ASP A 98 14.50 -10.52 -0.21
N LYS A 99 13.24 -10.14 -0.42
CA LYS A 99 12.36 -9.55 0.59
C LYS A 99 10.91 -9.98 0.36
N THR A 100 10.11 -9.96 1.41
CA THR A 100 8.65 -10.06 1.31
C THR A 100 8.08 -8.66 1.23
N ILE A 101 7.48 -8.32 0.10
CA ILE A 101 6.93 -6.99 -0.17
C ILE A 101 5.43 -7.11 -0.46
N VAL A 102 4.63 -6.37 0.27
CA VAL A 102 3.17 -6.37 0.14
C VAL A 102 2.68 -4.96 -0.19
N LEU A 103 2.03 -4.79 -1.33
CA LEU A 103 1.36 -3.55 -1.69
C LEU A 103 -0.10 -3.60 -1.23
N VAL A 104 -0.58 -2.49 -0.69
CA VAL A 104 -1.94 -2.35 -0.15
C VAL A 104 -2.46 -0.93 -0.36
N GLY A 105 -3.75 -0.79 -0.44
CA GLY A 105 -4.42 0.50 -0.53
C GLY A 105 -5.86 0.42 -0.03
N ALA A 106 -6.65 1.43 -0.34
CA ALA A 106 -8.07 1.45 -0.06
C ALA A 106 -8.86 2.02 -1.24
N MET A 107 -10.08 1.51 -1.43
CA MET A 107 -11.02 2.07 -2.40
C MET A 107 -11.72 3.31 -1.85
N VAL A 108 -11.90 3.37 -0.53
CA VAL A 108 -12.56 4.47 0.17
C VAL A 108 -11.57 5.10 1.15
N PRO A 109 -11.40 6.44 1.16
CA PRO A 109 -10.52 7.13 2.09
C PRO A 109 -10.79 6.74 3.54
N TYR A 110 -9.71 6.62 4.34
CA TYR A 110 -9.83 6.26 5.77
C TYR A 110 -10.77 7.18 6.53
N VAL A 111 -10.83 8.46 6.18
CA VAL A 111 -11.68 9.45 6.87
C VAL A 111 -13.18 9.20 6.72
N PHE A 112 -13.62 8.33 5.81
CA PHE A 112 -15.03 8.01 5.62
C PHE A 112 -15.45 6.76 6.41
N LYS A 113 -16.69 6.79 6.93
CA LYS A 113 -17.22 5.76 7.82
C LYS A 113 -17.19 4.34 7.24
N HIS A 114 -17.38 4.18 5.93
CA HIS A 114 -17.44 2.88 5.25
C HIS A 114 -16.13 2.52 4.54
N THR A 115 -15.02 3.00 5.07
CA THR A 115 -13.70 2.72 4.51
C THR A 115 -13.31 1.25 4.65
N ASP A 116 -12.63 0.75 3.62
CA ASP A 116 -11.94 -0.55 3.61
C ASP A 116 -10.50 -0.49 4.13
N ALA A 117 -10.02 0.70 4.49
CA ALA A 117 -8.61 0.96 4.83
C ALA A 117 -8.10 0.11 6.00
N VAL A 118 -8.85 0.06 7.11
CA VAL A 118 -8.43 -0.66 8.31
C VAL A 118 -8.34 -2.16 8.06
N PHE A 119 -9.32 -2.71 7.35
CA PHE A 119 -9.35 -4.12 6.97
C PHE A 119 -8.17 -4.47 6.06
N ASN A 120 -7.95 -3.67 5.01
CA ASN A 120 -6.87 -3.93 4.05
C ASN A 120 -5.49 -3.81 4.69
N LEU A 121 -5.24 -2.78 5.52
CA LEU A 121 -3.94 -2.62 6.18
C LEU A 121 -3.68 -3.74 7.19
N GLY A 122 -4.67 -4.12 7.99
CA GLY A 122 -4.55 -5.24 8.92
C GLY A 122 -4.23 -6.55 8.20
N PHE A 123 -4.89 -6.79 7.07
CA PHE A 123 -4.62 -7.96 6.23
C PHE A 123 -3.21 -7.94 5.65
N ALA A 124 -2.74 -6.77 5.15
CA ALA A 124 -1.38 -6.62 4.63
C ALA A 124 -0.31 -6.88 5.70
N LEU A 125 -0.53 -6.40 6.93
CA LEU A 125 0.38 -6.65 8.06
C LEU A 125 0.44 -8.13 8.44
N ALA A 126 -0.68 -8.86 8.37
CA ALA A 126 -0.68 -10.31 8.58
C ALA A 126 0.04 -11.03 7.44
N ALA A 127 -0.24 -10.65 6.20
CA ALA A 127 0.33 -11.25 5.01
C ALA A 127 1.86 -11.13 4.96
N VAL A 128 2.41 -9.93 5.20
CA VAL A 128 3.85 -9.69 5.14
C VAL A 128 4.64 -10.52 6.17
N GLN A 129 4.02 -10.90 7.28
CA GLN A 129 4.63 -11.71 8.32
C GLN A 129 4.62 -13.22 8.02
N THR A 130 3.78 -13.66 7.10
CA THR A 130 3.51 -15.10 6.87
C THR A 130 3.85 -15.57 5.46
N LEU A 131 3.89 -14.66 4.49
CA LEU A 131 4.23 -15.00 3.12
C LEU A 131 5.74 -15.23 2.94
N PRO A 132 6.13 -16.10 2.01
CA PRO A 132 7.53 -16.26 1.63
C PRO A 132 8.06 -15.01 0.91
N THR A 133 9.38 -14.95 0.71
CA THR A 133 10.02 -13.93 -0.13
C THR A 133 9.30 -13.81 -1.47
N GLY A 134 8.96 -12.59 -1.85
CA GLY A 134 8.22 -12.28 -3.08
C GLY A 134 7.52 -10.92 -3.01
N VAL A 135 6.88 -10.55 -4.09
CA VAL A 135 6.08 -9.33 -4.19
C VAL A 135 4.61 -9.69 -4.37
N TYR A 136 3.77 -9.07 -3.59
CA TYR A 136 2.34 -9.38 -3.52
C TYR A 136 1.50 -8.11 -3.51
N VAL A 137 0.29 -8.22 -4.01
CA VAL A 137 -0.79 -7.25 -3.78
C VAL A 137 -1.79 -7.88 -2.83
N THR A 138 -2.15 -7.17 -1.77
CA THR A 138 -3.19 -7.63 -0.83
C THR A 138 -4.35 -6.64 -0.81
N MET A 139 -5.44 -7.06 -1.39
CA MET A 139 -6.67 -6.27 -1.46
C MET A 139 -7.89 -7.17 -1.30
N ASN A 140 -8.95 -6.63 -0.74
CA ASN A 140 -10.24 -7.34 -0.61
C ASN A 140 -10.15 -8.66 0.17
N GLY A 141 -9.22 -8.78 1.13
CA GLY A 141 -9.01 -10.01 1.89
C GLY A 141 -8.37 -11.15 1.08
N SER A 142 -7.69 -10.83 -0.01
CA SER A 142 -7.02 -11.79 -0.88
C SER A 142 -5.56 -11.41 -1.11
N VAL A 143 -4.73 -12.43 -1.33
CA VAL A 143 -3.32 -12.28 -1.70
C VAL A 143 -3.16 -12.61 -3.17
N PHE A 144 -2.47 -11.77 -3.89
CA PHE A 144 -2.18 -11.96 -5.31
C PHE A 144 -0.67 -11.88 -5.54
N ASP A 145 -0.14 -12.79 -6.34
CA ASP A 145 1.21 -12.64 -6.90
C ASP A 145 1.25 -11.41 -7.81
N TRP A 146 2.37 -10.71 -7.82
CA TRP A 146 2.55 -9.45 -8.55
C TRP A 146 2.27 -9.55 -10.05
N ASP A 147 2.49 -10.73 -10.65
CA ASP A 147 2.34 -11.02 -12.08
C ASP A 147 0.98 -11.63 -12.45
N LYS A 148 0.10 -11.87 -11.45
CA LYS A 148 -1.20 -12.52 -11.64
C LYS A 148 -2.38 -11.69 -11.14
N VAL A 149 -2.21 -10.40 -11.00
CA VAL A 149 -3.22 -9.51 -10.42
C VAL A 149 -3.64 -8.43 -11.40
N LYS A 150 -4.94 -8.13 -11.38
CA LYS A 150 -5.50 -6.97 -12.08
C LYS A 150 -6.57 -6.29 -11.23
N LYS A 151 -6.77 -4.99 -11.45
CA LYS A 151 -7.89 -4.25 -10.88
C LYS A 151 -9.11 -4.33 -11.80
N ASN A 152 -10.20 -4.86 -11.30
CA ASN A 152 -11.50 -4.76 -11.96
C ASN A 152 -12.14 -3.41 -11.59
N LYS A 153 -11.95 -2.42 -12.46
CA LYS A 153 -12.43 -1.05 -12.21
C LYS A 153 -13.95 -0.96 -12.11
N LYS A 154 -14.68 -1.83 -12.81
CA LYS A 154 -16.15 -1.84 -12.80
C LYS A 154 -16.71 -2.30 -11.46
N LEU A 155 -16.09 -3.31 -10.86
CA LEU A 155 -16.52 -3.87 -9.57
C LEU A 155 -15.80 -3.23 -8.38
N GLY A 156 -14.72 -2.46 -8.60
CA GLY A 156 -13.92 -1.88 -7.54
C GLY A 156 -13.17 -2.91 -6.70
N VAL A 157 -12.75 -4.02 -7.31
CA VAL A 157 -12.03 -5.11 -6.65
C VAL A 157 -10.79 -5.51 -7.42
N PHE A 158 -9.90 -6.24 -6.75
CA PHE A 158 -8.75 -6.90 -7.37
C PHE A 158 -9.08 -8.38 -7.61
N GLU A 159 -8.60 -8.91 -8.69
CA GLU A 159 -8.85 -10.30 -9.09
C GLU A 159 -7.63 -10.88 -9.84
N THR A 160 -7.54 -12.19 -9.88
CA THR A 160 -6.55 -12.90 -10.69
C THR A 160 -6.89 -12.76 -12.19
N HIS A 161 -5.90 -12.61 -13.06
CA HIS A 161 -6.08 -12.65 -14.51
C HIS A 161 -5.57 -13.96 -15.11
#